data_fe2a947928ef6d866e8812ed09a3ec35
#
_entry.id   fe2a947928ef6d866e8812ed09a3ec35
#
_cell.length_a   1.000
_cell.length_b   1.000
_cell.length_c   1.000
_cell.angle_alpha   90.00
_cell.angle_beta   90.00
_cell.angle_gamma   90.00
#
_symmetry.space_group_name_H-M   'P 1'
#
loop_
_entity.id
_entity.type
_entity.pdbx_description
1 polymer ?
#
loop_
_entity_poly.entity_id
_entity_poly.type
_entity_poly.pdbx_seq_one_letter_code
_entity_poly.pdbx_strand_id
1 'polypeptide(L)'
;MTEPHRPSILPQYAQECLAILAQRGLGEKISLGGAFGLAHYFEYRTTHDVDAWWVEPVTGEARQQVITALQDALRPFGQVRVRSWGDVVSVELIHEEKAIFSFQIAHRSARLRELQTSPWPGGILVDAFEDLVASKMVALVERGMPRDFLDIYTLCQHDLCDATHCWALWQERQKQAGEDADWQRAALAIRTHLERLEQIRPLERIADSQQRQAAQVLRTWFTEEFLHGLA
;
A
#
# COMPACT_ATOMS: atom_id res chain seq x y z
N MET A 1 11.11 -6.53 -15.87
CA MET A 1 10.69 -6.44 -14.45
C MET A 1 11.66 -5.54 -13.74
N THR A 2 11.19 -4.56 -13.02
CA THR A 2 12.04 -3.64 -12.25
C THR A 2 12.45 -4.35 -10.95
N GLU A 3 13.74 -4.47 -10.68
CA GLU A 3 14.22 -5.03 -9.41
C GLU A 3 13.97 -4.02 -8.27
N PRO A 4 13.62 -4.49 -7.06
CA PRO A 4 13.40 -3.61 -5.94
C PRO A 4 14.71 -2.97 -5.48
N HIS A 5 14.69 -1.68 -5.22
CA HIS A 5 15.80 -0.89 -4.69
C HIS A 5 15.47 -0.33 -3.31
N ARG A 6 16.48 0.08 -2.56
CA ARG A 6 16.25 0.72 -1.27
C ARG A 6 15.68 2.13 -1.48
N PRO A 7 14.51 2.46 -0.89
CA PRO A 7 13.98 3.81 -0.97
C PRO A 7 14.95 4.85 -0.43
N SER A 8 15.00 6.02 -1.06
CA SER A 8 15.88 7.14 -0.64
C SER A 8 15.30 7.88 0.56
N ILE A 9 13.98 7.95 0.64
CA ILE A 9 13.24 8.59 1.73
C ILE A 9 12.63 7.51 2.61
N LEU A 10 13.20 7.36 3.81
CA LEU A 10 12.79 6.33 4.76
C LEU A 10 12.20 6.97 6.00
N PRO A 11 11.03 6.52 6.47
CA PRO A 11 10.55 6.85 7.79
C PRO A 11 11.54 6.34 8.84
N GLN A 12 11.97 7.19 9.76
CA GLN A 12 12.94 6.84 10.81
C GLN A 12 12.55 5.53 11.52
N TYR A 13 11.30 5.43 11.95
CA TYR A 13 10.83 4.28 12.72
C TYR A 13 10.73 3.00 11.88
N ALA A 14 10.50 3.10 10.58
CA ALA A 14 10.53 1.96 9.67
C ALA A 14 11.92 1.31 9.63
N GLN A 15 12.98 2.11 9.57
CA GLN A 15 14.36 1.59 9.57
C GLN A 15 14.66 0.78 10.83
N GLU A 16 14.27 1.29 12.00
CA GLU A 16 14.48 0.59 13.28
C GLU A 16 13.71 -0.74 13.33
N CYS A 17 12.46 -0.73 12.88
CA CYS A 17 11.64 -1.94 12.80
C CYS A 17 12.29 -2.99 11.87
N LEU A 18 12.70 -2.60 10.68
CA LEU A 18 13.33 -3.51 9.72
C LEU A 18 14.69 -4.01 10.22
N ALA A 19 15.49 -3.16 10.88
CA ALA A 19 16.77 -3.56 11.45
C ALA A 19 16.62 -4.63 12.54
N ILE A 20 15.67 -4.47 13.45
CA ILE A 20 15.40 -5.46 14.52
C ILE A 20 14.86 -6.77 13.93
N LEU A 21 13.96 -6.72 12.94
CA LEU A 21 13.48 -7.92 12.26
C LEU A 21 14.63 -8.69 11.59
N ALA A 22 15.51 -7.97 10.91
CA ALA A 22 16.71 -8.55 10.30
C ALA A 22 17.64 -9.18 11.34
N GLN A 23 17.94 -8.46 12.42
CA GLN A 23 18.81 -8.92 13.50
C GLN A 23 18.30 -10.21 14.17
N ARG A 24 16.97 -10.36 14.29
CA ARG A 24 16.32 -11.52 14.90
C ARG A 24 16.03 -12.66 13.92
N GLY A 25 16.40 -12.53 12.64
CA GLY A 25 16.13 -13.53 11.62
C GLY A 25 14.63 -13.69 11.30
N LEU A 26 13.86 -12.62 11.46
CA LEU A 26 12.40 -12.60 11.26
C LEU A 26 11.97 -11.96 9.93
N GLY A 27 12.92 -11.52 9.11
CA GLY A 27 12.63 -10.81 7.87
C GLY A 27 11.78 -11.59 6.87
N GLU A 28 12.01 -12.90 6.76
CA GLU A 28 11.26 -13.79 5.85
C GLU A 28 9.83 -14.12 6.32
N LYS A 29 9.43 -13.66 7.50
CA LYS A 29 8.07 -13.88 8.03
C LYS A 29 7.06 -12.87 7.52
N ILE A 30 7.54 -11.80 6.91
CA ILE A 30 6.71 -10.73 6.35
C ILE A 30 7.17 -10.36 4.94
N SER A 31 6.26 -9.82 4.14
CA SER A 31 6.58 -9.10 2.89
C SER A 31 6.08 -7.66 2.98
N LEU A 32 6.91 -6.72 2.57
CA LEU A 32 6.56 -5.30 2.54
C LEU A 32 5.57 -5.03 1.41
N GLY A 33 4.51 -4.33 1.73
CA GLY A 33 3.41 -3.97 0.83
C GLY A 33 3.08 -2.49 0.85
N GLY A 34 1.87 -2.17 0.42
CA GLY A 34 1.33 -0.82 0.48
C GLY A 34 2.16 0.23 -0.25
N ALA A 35 2.17 1.45 0.28
CA ALA A 35 2.95 2.54 -0.29
C ALA A 35 4.46 2.39 -0.02
N PHE A 36 4.82 1.80 1.12
CA PHE A 36 6.22 1.55 1.44
C PHE A 36 6.81 0.44 0.57
N GLY A 37 6.06 -0.63 0.30
CA GLY A 37 6.45 -1.65 -0.68
C GLY A 37 6.65 -1.05 -2.08
N LEU A 38 5.72 -0.20 -2.53
CA LEU A 38 5.79 0.44 -3.84
C LEU A 38 7.00 1.38 -3.98
N ALA A 39 7.41 2.06 -2.89
CA ALA A 39 8.60 2.91 -2.88
C ALA A 39 9.90 2.16 -3.22
N HIS A 40 9.92 0.82 -3.08
CA HIS A 40 11.06 0.00 -3.51
C HIS A 40 11.20 -0.12 -5.04
N TYR A 41 10.18 0.28 -5.79
CA TYR A 41 10.18 0.28 -7.25
C TYR A 41 10.10 1.68 -7.83
N PHE A 42 9.34 2.55 -7.17
CA PHE A 42 9.14 3.93 -7.62
C PHE A 42 8.78 4.85 -6.45
N GLU A 43 9.60 5.87 -6.23
CA GLU A 43 9.41 6.87 -5.17
C GLU A 43 8.75 8.13 -5.74
N TYR A 44 7.49 8.37 -5.42
CA TYR A 44 6.75 9.57 -5.86
C TYR A 44 6.10 10.33 -4.71
N ARG A 45 6.05 9.74 -3.52
CA ARG A 45 5.55 10.39 -2.31
C ARG A 45 6.15 9.79 -1.05
N THR A 46 6.17 10.56 0.00
CA THR A 46 6.52 10.07 1.33
C THR A 46 5.44 9.14 1.88
N THR A 47 5.85 8.15 2.66
CA THR A 47 4.97 7.35 3.50
C THR A 47 5.48 7.41 4.93
N HIS A 48 4.56 7.41 5.90
CA HIS A 48 4.89 7.41 7.33
C HIS A 48 4.72 6.03 7.95
N ASP A 49 3.84 5.21 7.36
CA ASP A 49 3.46 3.90 7.86
C ASP A 49 4.07 2.79 7.01
N VAL A 50 4.18 1.61 7.58
CA VAL A 50 4.58 0.38 6.90
C VAL A 50 3.40 -0.57 6.86
N ASP A 51 2.99 -0.94 5.65
CA ASP A 51 2.08 -2.05 5.42
C ASP A 51 2.89 -3.29 5.05
N ALA A 52 2.53 -4.43 5.62
CA ALA A 52 3.16 -5.71 5.34
C ALA A 52 2.12 -6.84 5.34
N TRP A 53 2.52 -7.99 4.84
CA TRP A 53 1.72 -9.20 4.82
C TRP A 53 2.47 -10.33 5.51
N TRP A 54 1.74 -11.21 6.18
CA TRP A 54 2.31 -12.45 6.66
C TRP A 54 2.72 -13.33 5.48
N VAL A 55 3.92 -13.89 5.55
CA VAL A 55 4.39 -14.91 4.58
C VAL A 55 3.98 -16.27 5.11
N GLU A 56 2.94 -16.83 4.51
CA GLU A 56 2.39 -18.12 4.94
C GLU A 56 3.20 -19.32 4.37
N PRO A 57 3.33 -20.43 5.12
CA PRO A 57 2.77 -20.63 6.46
C PRO A 57 3.57 -19.94 7.56
N VAL A 58 2.91 -19.20 8.45
CA VAL A 58 3.52 -18.59 9.64
C VAL A 58 2.81 -19.06 10.92
N THR A 59 3.58 -19.58 11.87
CA THR A 59 3.04 -20.06 13.15
C THR A 59 2.63 -18.90 14.08
N GLY A 60 1.72 -19.16 15.01
CA GLY A 60 1.34 -18.17 16.03
C GLY A 60 2.53 -17.68 16.86
N GLU A 61 3.48 -18.56 17.15
CA GLU A 61 4.71 -18.21 17.86
C GLU A 61 5.58 -17.25 17.04
N ALA A 62 5.80 -17.53 15.74
CA ALA A 62 6.55 -16.66 14.85
C ALA A 62 5.89 -15.29 14.69
N ARG A 63 4.55 -15.24 14.61
CA ARG A 63 3.80 -13.96 14.60
C ARG A 63 4.06 -13.17 15.89
N GLN A 64 3.99 -13.83 17.05
CA GLN A 64 4.24 -13.16 18.32
C GLN A 64 5.68 -12.66 18.42
N GLN A 65 6.67 -13.40 17.91
CA GLN A 65 8.06 -12.98 17.85
C GLN A 65 8.23 -11.71 16.98
N VAL A 66 7.57 -11.64 15.81
CA VAL A 66 7.57 -10.44 14.96
C VAL A 66 6.95 -9.25 15.70
N ILE A 67 5.78 -9.42 16.31
CA ILE A 67 5.10 -8.34 17.04
C ILE A 67 5.98 -7.84 18.19
N THR A 68 6.59 -8.74 18.95
CA THR A 68 7.51 -8.38 20.04
C THR A 68 8.74 -7.65 19.52
N ALA A 69 9.31 -8.08 18.40
CA ALA A 69 10.44 -7.41 17.77
C ALA A 69 10.09 -5.96 17.37
N LEU A 70 8.93 -5.73 16.78
CA LEU A 70 8.46 -4.40 16.41
C LEU A 70 8.20 -3.52 17.64
N GLN A 71 7.62 -4.09 18.72
CA GLN A 71 7.45 -3.36 19.98
C GLN A 71 8.79 -2.92 20.55
N ASP A 72 9.79 -3.83 20.56
CA ASP A 72 11.11 -3.53 21.10
C ASP A 72 11.84 -2.47 20.27
N ALA A 73 11.65 -2.47 18.93
CA ALA A 73 12.19 -1.45 18.04
C ALA A 73 11.62 -0.05 18.34
N LEU A 74 10.35 0.04 18.70
CA LEU A 74 9.65 1.32 18.88
C LEU A 74 9.70 1.86 20.32
N ARG A 75 9.86 0.99 21.33
CA ARG A 75 9.90 1.40 22.76
C ARG A 75 10.89 2.53 23.10
N PRO A 76 12.09 2.62 22.52
CA PRO A 76 13.01 3.72 22.79
C PRO A 76 12.47 5.10 22.39
N PHE A 77 11.47 5.16 21.51
CA PHE A 77 10.91 6.40 20.97
C PHE A 77 9.62 6.86 21.65
N GLY A 78 9.00 6.02 22.48
CA GLY A 78 7.79 6.39 23.19
C GLY A 78 6.90 5.21 23.57
N GLN A 79 5.64 5.53 23.85
CA GLN A 79 4.63 4.53 24.18
C GLN A 79 4.25 3.73 22.94
N VAL A 80 4.27 2.39 23.09
CA VAL A 80 3.90 1.46 22.02
C VAL A 80 2.56 0.81 22.34
N ARG A 81 1.66 0.82 21.37
CA ARG A 81 0.36 0.17 21.42
C ARG A 81 0.26 -0.89 20.34
N VAL A 82 -0.25 -2.07 20.71
CA VAL A 82 -0.61 -3.13 19.75
C VAL A 82 -2.12 -3.17 19.63
N ARG A 83 -2.63 -3.18 18.40
CA ARG A 83 -4.05 -3.34 18.10
C ARG A 83 -4.23 -4.50 17.14
N SER A 84 -5.33 -5.23 17.29
CA SER A 84 -5.72 -6.30 16.36
C SER A 84 -7.18 -6.14 16.01
N TRP A 85 -7.50 -6.25 14.73
CA TRP A 85 -8.87 -6.26 14.23
C TRP A 85 -8.96 -7.11 12.97
N GLY A 86 -9.90 -8.06 12.93
CA GLY A 86 -9.94 -9.06 11.86
C GLY A 86 -8.58 -9.74 11.72
N ASP A 87 -8.06 -9.75 10.51
CA ASP A 87 -6.79 -10.37 10.16
C ASP A 87 -5.58 -9.41 10.21
N VAL A 88 -5.77 -8.22 10.77
CA VAL A 88 -4.74 -7.17 10.85
C VAL A 88 -4.21 -7.03 12.27
N VAL A 89 -2.89 -6.92 12.38
CA VAL A 89 -2.17 -6.48 13.59
C VAL A 89 -1.43 -5.19 13.28
N SER A 90 -1.58 -4.19 14.14
CA SER A 90 -0.86 -2.92 14.07
C SER A 90 -0.03 -2.70 15.32
N VAL A 91 1.26 -2.42 15.13
CA VAL A 91 2.17 -1.96 16.20
C VAL A 91 2.38 -0.47 15.98
N GLU A 92 1.92 0.33 16.93
CA GLU A 92 1.80 1.79 16.80
C GLU A 92 2.72 2.49 17.79
N LEU A 93 3.44 3.52 17.34
CA LEU A 93 4.11 4.48 18.20
C LEU A 93 3.16 5.64 18.50
N ILE A 94 2.94 5.91 19.79
CA ILE A 94 1.97 6.89 20.26
C ILE A 94 2.69 8.12 20.81
N HIS A 95 2.24 9.29 20.37
CA HIS A 95 2.60 10.58 20.93
C HIS A 95 1.34 11.43 21.13
N GLU A 96 1.15 12.00 22.30
CA GLU A 96 -0.05 12.76 22.67
C GLU A 96 -1.37 12.06 22.28
N GLU A 97 -1.48 10.79 22.64
CA GLU A 97 -2.63 9.90 22.36
C GLU A 97 -2.86 9.57 20.86
N LYS A 98 -2.06 10.13 19.96
CA LYS A 98 -2.15 9.87 18.52
C LYS A 98 -1.07 8.91 18.05
N ALA A 99 -1.42 8.03 17.13
CA ALA A 99 -0.41 7.25 16.42
C ALA A 99 0.36 8.17 15.46
N ILE A 100 1.68 8.26 15.67
CA ILE A 100 2.59 9.01 14.80
C ILE A 100 3.31 8.09 13.81
N PHE A 101 3.25 6.79 14.02
CA PHE A 101 3.76 5.75 13.14
C PHE A 101 2.98 4.46 13.39
N SER A 102 2.75 3.68 12.35
CA SER A 102 2.21 2.33 12.46
C SER A 102 2.95 1.34 11.55
N PHE A 103 3.20 0.16 12.08
CA PHE A 103 3.62 -1.02 11.32
C PHE A 103 2.46 -2.01 11.33
N GLN A 104 1.79 -2.16 10.18
CA GLN A 104 0.61 -3.00 10.04
C GLN A 104 0.96 -4.28 9.30
N ILE A 105 0.51 -5.43 9.82
CA ILE A 105 0.70 -6.71 9.17
C ILE A 105 -0.65 -7.40 9.06
N ALA A 106 -1.01 -7.80 7.85
CA ALA A 106 -2.29 -8.46 7.58
C ALA A 106 -2.09 -9.83 6.91
N HIS A 107 -3.15 -10.63 6.91
CA HIS A 107 -3.24 -11.78 6.01
C HIS A 107 -3.59 -11.31 4.61
N ARG A 108 -3.09 -12.04 3.63
CA ARG A 108 -3.33 -11.78 2.22
C ARG A 108 -4.33 -12.82 1.68
N SER A 109 -5.36 -12.36 0.97
CA SER A 109 -6.32 -13.25 0.31
C SER A 109 -5.74 -13.96 -0.92
N ALA A 110 -4.86 -13.28 -1.66
CA ALA A 110 -4.19 -13.83 -2.85
C ALA A 110 -2.86 -13.13 -3.12
N ARG A 111 -2.00 -13.74 -3.90
CA ARG A 111 -0.71 -13.20 -4.37
C ARG A 111 -0.50 -13.61 -5.82
N LEU A 112 -0.23 -12.65 -6.70
CA LEU A 112 -0.12 -12.88 -8.13
C LEU A 112 1.26 -13.44 -8.54
N ARG A 113 2.32 -12.93 -7.90
CA ARG A 113 3.72 -13.24 -8.28
C ARG A 113 4.51 -13.67 -7.05
N GLU A 114 5.67 -14.25 -7.28
CA GLU A 114 6.60 -14.58 -6.21
C GLU A 114 7.13 -13.33 -5.51
N LEU A 115 7.34 -13.46 -4.20
CA LEU A 115 7.93 -12.40 -3.40
C LEU A 115 9.35 -12.12 -3.87
N GLN A 116 9.75 -10.87 -3.81
CA GLN A 116 11.08 -10.43 -4.17
C GLN A 116 11.93 -10.26 -2.91
N THR A 117 13.22 -10.58 -3.02
CA THR A 117 14.15 -10.23 -1.95
C THR A 117 14.36 -8.73 -1.96
N SER A 118 14.09 -8.08 -0.85
CA SER A 118 14.33 -6.64 -0.72
C SER A 118 15.82 -6.35 -0.49
N PRO A 119 16.27 -5.11 -0.74
CA PRO A 119 17.66 -4.70 -0.48
C PRO A 119 17.97 -4.51 1.01
N TRP A 120 17.08 -4.91 1.90
CA TRP A 120 17.29 -4.90 3.34
C TRP A 120 18.04 -6.15 3.81
N PRO A 121 18.91 -6.04 4.83
CA PRO A 121 19.54 -7.22 5.41
C PRO A 121 18.50 -8.15 6.06
N GLY A 122 18.89 -9.42 6.30
CA GLY A 122 18.09 -10.38 7.08
C GLY A 122 16.91 -10.98 6.33
N GLY A 123 16.92 -11.00 5.00
CA GLY A 123 15.94 -11.72 4.17
C GLY A 123 14.54 -11.10 4.18
N ILE A 124 14.42 -9.79 4.47
CA ILE A 124 13.13 -9.11 4.39
C ILE A 124 12.64 -9.16 2.94
N LEU A 125 11.39 -9.58 2.76
CA LEU A 125 10.76 -9.69 1.46
C LEU A 125 9.94 -8.45 1.14
N VAL A 126 9.74 -8.21 -0.15
CA VAL A 126 8.85 -7.19 -0.68
C VAL A 126 7.95 -7.82 -1.74
N ASP A 127 6.74 -7.33 -1.85
CA ASP A 127 5.81 -7.75 -2.89
C ASP A 127 6.38 -7.46 -4.29
N ALA A 128 6.07 -8.31 -5.24
CA ALA A 128 6.31 -8.01 -6.64
C ALA A 128 5.54 -6.75 -7.06
N PHE A 129 6.07 -6.03 -8.03
CA PHE A 129 5.47 -4.78 -8.51
C PHE A 129 4.00 -4.98 -8.91
N GLU A 130 3.69 -6.06 -9.61
CA GLU A 130 2.33 -6.40 -10.05
C GLU A 130 1.37 -6.62 -8.87
N ASP A 131 1.83 -7.25 -7.80
CA ASP A 131 1.03 -7.41 -6.56
C ASP A 131 0.75 -6.07 -5.87
N LEU A 132 1.72 -5.15 -5.90
CA LEU A 132 1.56 -3.80 -5.36
C LEU A 132 0.55 -2.99 -6.18
N VAL A 133 0.63 -3.04 -7.52
CA VAL A 133 -0.35 -2.40 -8.40
C VAL A 133 -1.74 -2.99 -8.17
N ALA A 134 -1.87 -4.32 -8.14
CA ALA A 134 -3.14 -4.99 -7.87
C ALA A 134 -3.74 -4.57 -6.51
N SER A 135 -2.91 -4.47 -5.47
CA SER A 135 -3.34 -4.02 -4.14
C SER A 135 -3.81 -2.56 -4.13
N LYS A 136 -3.16 -1.69 -4.93
CA LYS A 136 -3.62 -0.29 -5.13
C LYS A 136 -4.94 -0.23 -5.89
N MET A 137 -5.12 -1.09 -6.87
CA MET A 137 -6.40 -1.20 -7.58
C MET A 137 -7.53 -1.70 -6.68
N VAL A 138 -7.28 -2.70 -5.83
CA VAL A 138 -8.26 -3.15 -4.83
C VAL A 138 -8.65 -1.99 -3.92
N ALA A 139 -7.68 -1.26 -3.37
CA ALA A 139 -7.95 -0.10 -2.52
C ALA A 139 -8.73 1.01 -3.24
N LEU A 140 -8.44 1.26 -4.51
CA LEU A 140 -9.15 2.22 -5.35
C LEU A 140 -10.62 1.83 -5.55
N VAL A 141 -10.90 0.55 -5.83
CA VAL A 141 -12.26 0.03 -6.03
C VAL A 141 -13.05 0.00 -4.73
N GLU A 142 -12.44 -0.45 -3.62
CA GLU A 142 -13.14 -0.66 -2.36
C GLU A 142 -13.43 0.62 -1.58
N ARG A 143 -12.45 1.53 -1.50
CA ARG A 143 -12.55 2.73 -0.65
C ARG A 143 -12.38 4.05 -1.37
N GLY A 144 -11.60 4.08 -2.48
CA GLY A 144 -11.39 5.25 -3.32
C GLY A 144 -10.96 6.52 -2.57
N MET A 145 -9.97 6.40 -1.69
CA MET A 145 -9.41 7.57 -1.00
C MET A 145 -8.57 8.42 -1.97
N PRO A 146 -8.39 9.73 -1.74
CA PRO A 146 -7.59 10.59 -2.63
C PRO A 146 -6.20 10.03 -2.96
N ARG A 147 -5.55 9.37 -2.01
CA ARG A 147 -4.25 8.75 -2.20
C ARG A 147 -4.29 7.54 -3.14
N ASP A 148 -5.39 6.79 -3.14
CA ASP A 148 -5.53 5.61 -3.99
C ASP A 148 -5.65 6.01 -5.46
N PHE A 149 -6.37 7.10 -5.74
CA PHE A 149 -6.40 7.74 -7.06
C PHE A 149 -5.02 8.25 -7.47
N LEU A 150 -4.33 8.95 -6.58
CA LEU A 150 -3.00 9.49 -6.85
C LEU A 150 -2.00 8.36 -7.17
N ASP A 151 -2.03 7.26 -6.40
CA ASP A 151 -1.11 6.14 -6.57
C ASP A 151 -1.26 5.55 -8.00
N ILE A 152 -2.47 5.20 -8.43
CA ILE A 152 -2.72 4.64 -9.78
C ILE A 152 -2.42 5.66 -10.88
N TYR A 153 -2.89 6.91 -10.74
CA TYR A 153 -2.60 7.97 -11.70
C TYR A 153 -1.09 8.13 -11.92
N THR A 154 -0.32 8.21 -10.83
CA THR A 154 1.12 8.43 -10.91
C THR A 154 1.85 7.27 -11.59
N LEU A 155 1.46 6.03 -11.29
CA LEU A 155 2.04 4.85 -11.94
C LEU A 155 1.80 4.86 -13.46
N CYS A 156 0.61 5.25 -13.90
CA CYS A 156 0.27 5.34 -15.32
C CYS A 156 0.98 6.52 -16.01
N GLN A 157 1.08 7.69 -15.35
CA GLN A 157 1.74 8.86 -15.95
C GLN A 157 3.27 8.71 -16.09
N HIS A 158 3.86 7.75 -15.38
CA HIS A 158 5.29 7.44 -15.47
C HIS A 158 5.58 6.17 -16.28
N ASP A 159 4.62 5.70 -17.08
CA ASP A 159 4.75 4.53 -17.95
C ASP A 159 5.17 3.23 -17.22
N LEU A 160 4.90 3.14 -15.91
CA LEU A 160 5.17 1.95 -15.12
C LEU A 160 4.11 0.88 -15.31
N CYS A 161 2.90 1.30 -15.61
CA CYS A 161 1.79 0.48 -16.07
C CYS A 161 0.83 1.35 -16.89
N ASP A 162 -0.06 0.75 -17.63
CA ASP A 162 -1.20 1.43 -18.28
C ASP A 162 -2.52 1.02 -17.62
N ALA A 163 -3.60 1.69 -17.99
CA ALA A 163 -4.93 1.42 -17.46
C ALA A 163 -5.36 -0.04 -17.70
N THR A 164 -5.10 -0.58 -18.89
CA THR A 164 -5.44 -1.96 -19.26
C THR A 164 -4.73 -2.95 -18.36
N HIS A 165 -3.44 -2.74 -18.12
CA HIS A 165 -2.63 -3.58 -17.24
C HIS A 165 -3.10 -3.49 -15.78
N CYS A 166 -3.41 -2.29 -15.27
CA CYS A 166 -3.98 -2.11 -13.93
C CYS A 166 -5.26 -2.92 -13.75
N TRP A 167 -6.19 -2.87 -14.71
CA TRP A 167 -7.43 -3.63 -14.69
C TRP A 167 -7.20 -5.14 -14.80
N ALA A 168 -6.28 -5.58 -15.64
CA ALA A 168 -5.93 -7.00 -15.77
C ALA A 168 -5.40 -7.57 -14.45
N LEU A 169 -4.48 -6.84 -13.78
CA LEU A 169 -3.93 -7.24 -12.48
C LEU A 169 -5.00 -7.27 -11.39
N TRP A 170 -5.91 -6.28 -11.38
CA TRP A 170 -7.05 -6.29 -10.46
C TRP A 170 -7.93 -7.51 -10.65
N GLN A 171 -8.33 -7.81 -11.90
CA GLN A 171 -9.15 -8.99 -12.19
C GLN A 171 -8.45 -10.31 -11.83
N GLU A 172 -7.17 -10.43 -12.15
CA GLU A 172 -6.38 -11.62 -11.79
C GLU A 172 -6.37 -11.80 -10.27
N ARG A 173 -6.16 -10.71 -9.52
CA ARG A 173 -6.17 -10.71 -8.05
C ARG A 173 -7.52 -11.12 -7.47
N GLN A 174 -8.61 -10.55 -7.97
CA GLN A 174 -9.98 -10.88 -7.51
C GLN A 174 -10.29 -12.36 -7.78
N LYS A 175 -10.00 -12.86 -8.97
CA LYS A 175 -10.20 -14.27 -9.32
C LYS A 175 -9.39 -15.21 -8.41
N GLN A 176 -8.14 -14.90 -8.13
CA GLN A 176 -7.31 -15.71 -7.22
C GLN A 176 -7.81 -15.67 -5.77
N ALA A 177 -8.38 -14.56 -5.35
CA ALA A 177 -8.98 -14.41 -4.02
C ALA A 177 -10.36 -15.07 -3.90
N GLY A 178 -10.96 -15.52 -5.01
CA GLY A 178 -12.34 -16.00 -5.04
C GLY A 178 -13.39 -14.90 -4.90
N GLU A 179 -13.00 -13.65 -5.20
CA GLU A 179 -13.84 -12.46 -5.10
C GLU A 179 -14.47 -12.08 -6.44
N ASP A 180 -15.41 -11.14 -6.40
CA ASP A 180 -16.05 -10.61 -7.60
C ASP A 180 -15.07 -9.83 -8.47
N ALA A 181 -14.89 -10.28 -9.70
CA ALA A 181 -14.00 -9.68 -10.70
C ALA A 181 -14.76 -8.94 -11.82
N ASP A 182 -16.01 -8.54 -11.54
CA ASP A 182 -16.83 -7.74 -12.48
C ASP A 182 -16.28 -6.32 -12.59
N TRP A 183 -15.61 -6.04 -13.70
CA TRP A 183 -15.00 -4.75 -13.96
C TRP A 183 -16.03 -3.61 -14.12
N GLN A 184 -17.26 -3.90 -14.58
CA GLN A 184 -18.29 -2.88 -14.71
C GLN A 184 -18.74 -2.37 -13.35
N ARG A 185 -18.90 -3.28 -12.39
CA ARG A 185 -19.20 -2.93 -10.99
C ARG A 185 -18.04 -2.16 -10.35
N ALA A 186 -16.81 -2.60 -10.59
CA ALA A 186 -15.63 -1.91 -10.09
C ALA A 186 -15.49 -0.50 -10.69
N ALA A 187 -15.71 -0.34 -11.98
CA ALA A 187 -15.71 0.98 -12.64
C ALA A 187 -16.81 1.89 -12.08
N LEU A 188 -18.00 1.35 -11.81
CA LEU A 188 -19.09 2.10 -11.16
C LEU A 188 -18.69 2.55 -9.74
N ALA A 189 -18.03 1.68 -8.96
CA ALA A 189 -17.53 2.03 -7.65
C ALA A 189 -16.51 3.19 -7.71
N ILE A 190 -15.56 3.14 -8.63
CA ILE A 190 -14.59 4.23 -8.82
C ILE A 190 -15.27 5.54 -9.21
N ARG A 191 -16.26 5.52 -10.12
CA ARG A 191 -17.05 6.73 -10.48
C ARG A 191 -17.75 7.30 -9.24
N THR A 192 -18.38 6.46 -8.45
CA THR A 192 -19.04 6.87 -7.20
C THR A 192 -18.06 7.51 -6.21
N HIS A 193 -16.85 6.96 -6.11
CA HIS A 193 -15.79 7.53 -5.27
C HIS A 193 -15.31 8.89 -5.81
N LEU A 194 -15.19 9.07 -7.11
CA LEU A 194 -14.85 10.36 -7.73
C LEU A 194 -15.91 11.41 -7.43
N GLU A 195 -17.20 11.10 -7.64
CA GLU A 195 -18.32 11.99 -7.32
C GLU A 195 -18.32 12.39 -5.84
N ARG A 196 -18.08 11.43 -4.93
CA ARG A 196 -17.94 11.71 -3.50
C ARG A 196 -16.77 12.64 -3.20
N LEU A 197 -15.63 12.48 -3.86
CA LEU A 197 -14.49 13.37 -3.72
C LEU A 197 -14.80 14.79 -4.19
N GLU A 198 -15.55 14.94 -5.28
CA GLU A 198 -16.00 16.24 -5.76
C GLU A 198 -16.93 16.95 -4.78
N GLN A 199 -17.83 16.20 -4.13
CA GLN A 199 -18.73 16.74 -3.12
C GLN A 199 -17.99 17.18 -1.83
N ILE A 200 -17.05 16.35 -1.34
CA ILE A 200 -16.33 16.59 -0.09
C ILE A 200 -15.22 17.63 -0.28
N ARG A 201 -14.53 17.60 -1.39
CA ARG A 201 -13.42 18.48 -1.74
C ARG A 201 -13.56 19.07 -3.15
N PRO A 202 -14.57 19.94 -3.38
CA PRO A 202 -14.75 20.55 -4.68
C PRO A 202 -13.53 21.38 -5.06
N LEU A 203 -13.23 21.43 -6.37
CA LEU A 203 -12.03 22.10 -6.89
C LEU A 203 -11.96 23.57 -6.48
N GLU A 204 -13.09 24.26 -6.39
CA GLU A 204 -13.20 25.68 -6.02
C GLU A 204 -12.74 25.94 -4.58
N ARG A 205 -12.79 24.93 -3.70
CA ARG A 205 -12.34 25.01 -2.30
C ARG A 205 -10.86 24.73 -2.12
N ILE A 206 -10.15 24.30 -3.18
CA ILE A 206 -8.70 24.11 -3.13
C ILE A 206 -8.05 25.48 -3.35
N ALA A 207 -7.49 26.04 -2.28
CA ALA A 207 -6.93 27.39 -2.31
C ALA A 207 -5.68 27.50 -3.19
N ASP A 208 -4.81 26.50 -3.13
CA ASP A 208 -3.60 26.45 -3.94
C ASP A 208 -3.93 26.12 -5.40
N SER A 209 -3.52 27.01 -6.31
CA SER A 209 -3.84 26.88 -7.73
C SER A 209 -3.17 25.69 -8.41
N GLN A 210 -1.95 25.33 -8.01
CA GLN A 210 -1.24 24.18 -8.57
C GLN A 210 -1.89 22.87 -8.11
N GLN A 211 -2.23 22.77 -6.82
CA GLN A 211 -2.96 21.62 -6.30
C GLN A 211 -4.34 21.47 -6.93
N ARG A 212 -5.04 22.59 -7.19
CA ARG A 212 -6.33 22.59 -7.85
C ARG A 212 -6.21 22.07 -9.27
N GLN A 213 -5.24 22.56 -10.04
CA GLN A 213 -4.98 22.10 -11.39
C GLN A 213 -4.60 20.62 -11.42
N ALA A 214 -3.71 20.18 -10.55
CA ALA A 214 -3.34 18.77 -10.44
C ALA A 214 -4.55 17.87 -10.13
N ALA A 215 -5.41 18.30 -9.20
CA ALA A 215 -6.63 17.58 -8.86
C ALA A 215 -7.62 17.51 -10.03
N GLN A 216 -7.74 18.59 -10.82
CA GLN A 216 -8.57 18.61 -12.02
C GLN A 216 -8.05 17.65 -13.08
N VAL A 217 -6.76 17.71 -13.40
CA VAL A 217 -6.13 16.82 -14.41
C VAL A 217 -6.31 15.36 -14.02
N LEU A 218 -6.04 15.02 -12.75
CA LEU A 218 -6.23 13.65 -12.24
C LEU A 218 -7.68 13.18 -12.42
N ARG A 219 -8.68 13.99 -12.02
CA ARG A 219 -10.09 13.60 -12.12
C ARG A 219 -10.52 13.43 -13.59
N THR A 220 -10.12 14.35 -14.46
CA THR A 220 -10.38 14.27 -15.90
C THR A 220 -9.79 12.99 -16.48
N TRP A 221 -8.53 12.68 -16.17
CA TRP A 221 -7.88 11.46 -16.64
C TRP A 221 -8.63 10.19 -16.21
N PHE A 222 -9.06 10.10 -14.95
CA PHE A 222 -9.86 8.95 -14.50
C PHE A 222 -11.17 8.84 -15.27
N THR A 223 -11.85 9.95 -15.52
CA THR A 223 -13.14 9.95 -16.19
C THR A 223 -13.01 9.64 -17.69
N GLU A 224 -12.04 10.23 -18.37
CA GLU A 224 -11.94 10.21 -19.84
C GLU A 224 -11.03 9.09 -20.38
N GLU A 225 -10.03 8.66 -19.60
CA GLU A 225 -9.05 7.68 -20.06
C GLU A 225 -9.15 6.36 -19.28
N PHE A 226 -8.97 6.40 -17.94
CA PHE A 226 -8.86 5.21 -17.13
C PHE A 226 -10.14 4.35 -17.13
N LEU A 227 -11.30 5.00 -17.10
CA LEU A 227 -12.60 4.32 -17.06
C LEU A 227 -13.20 4.07 -18.46
N HIS A 228 -12.67 4.68 -19.52
CA HIS A 228 -13.11 4.48 -20.90
C HIS A 228 -12.26 3.48 -21.69
N GLY A 229 -11.02 3.25 -21.32
CA GLY A 229 -10.10 2.34 -22.02
C GLY A 229 -10.46 0.84 -21.93
N LEU A 230 -11.64 0.52 -21.43
CA LEU A 230 -12.17 -0.85 -21.25
C LEU A 230 -13.39 -1.16 -22.15
N ALA A 231 -13.77 -0.27 -23.08
CA ALA A 231 -14.88 -0.46 -24.00
C ALA A 231 -14.44 -1.21 -25.26
#